data_01c3b1e251f1225d4c4149dc57b298ef
#
_entry.id   01c3b1e251f1225d4c4149dc57b298ef
#
_cell.length_a   1.000
_cell.length_b   1.000
_cell.length_c   1.000
_cell.angle_alpha   90.00
_cell.angle_beta   90.00
_cell.angle_gamma   90.00
#
_symmetry.space_group_name_H-M   'P 1'
#
loop_
_entity.id
_entity.type
_entity.pdbx_description
1 polymer ?
#
loop_
_entity_poly.entity_id
_entity_poly.type
_entity_poly.pdbx_seq_one_letter_code
_entity_poly.pdbx_strand_id
1 'polypeptide(L)'
;MAGPDIQLITPDSADDWQETRLILRDYANSLDVDLDFQGFEDELTGLPGAYAPPGGLMLLALVDGAVAGCGAFRPLLESDYANACEMKRLFVRPAFRRFGLGRVLAQALMDRATEAGYSAMLLDTLDDMEAARGLYESLGFVEVPPFYFNPIPGAHYLKAELGAFRPSYFG
;
A
#
# COMPACT_ATOMS: atom_id res chain seq x y z
N MET A 1 -22.89 -14.19 17.47
CA MET A 1 -22.02 -13.12 17.88
C MET A 1 -21.34 -12.51 16.69
N ALA A 2 -21.38 -11.22 16.59
CA ALA A 2 -20.76 -10.54 15.47
C ALA A 2 -19.26 -10.43 15.68
N GLY A 3 -18.49 -10.52 14.64
CA GLY A 3 -17.07 -10.26 14.70
C GLY A 3 -16.80 -8.76 14.79
N PRO A 4 -15.54 -8.34 14.77
CA PRO A 4 -15.22 -6.92 14.83
C PRO A 4 -15.72 -6.20 13.58
N ASP A 5 -16.08 -4.94 13.76
CA ASP A 5 -16.49 -4.11 12.65
C ASP A 5 -15.25 -3.58 11.94
N ILE A 6 -15.00 -4.02 10.72
CA ILE A 6 -13.86 -3.60 9.94
C ILE A 6 -14.33 -2.68 8.81
N GLN A 7 -13.77 -1.49 8.74
CA GLN A 7 -14.09 -0.52 7.71
C GLN A 7 -12.84 -0.02 7.04
N LEU A 8 -12.91 0.22 5.73
CA LEU A 8 -11.85 0.90 5.01
C LEU A 8 -12.37 2.29 4.65
N ILE A 9 -11.59 3.31 4.96
CA ILE A 9 -11.97 4.68 4.65
C ILE A 9 -10.85 5.39 3.92
N THR A 10 -11.23 6.42 3.15
CA THR A 10 -10.25 7.35 2.61
C THR A 10 -10.26 8.58 3.51
N PRO A 11 -9.09 9.04 3.99
CA PRO A 11 -9.05 10.24 4.83
C PRO A 11 -9.61 11.45 4.09
N ASP A 12 -10.46 12.23 4.75
CA ASP A 12 -10.97 13.47 4.14
C ASP A 12 -11.07 14.62 5.15
N SER A 13 -11.10 14.35 6.44
CA SER A 13 -11.13 15.40 7.45
C SER A 13 -9.74 15.68 7.99
N ALA A 14 -9.57 16.81 8.67
CA ALA A 14 -8.31 17.12 9.32
C ALA A 14 -7.94 16.05 10.34
N ASP A 15 -8.92 15.52 11.06
CA ASP A 15 -8.68 14.46 12.04
C ASP A 15 -8.23 13.18 11.35
N ASP A 16 -8.83 12.81 10.22
CA ASP A 16 -8.41 11.64 9.46
C ASP A 16 -6.97 11.76 9.01
N TRP A 17 -6.57 12.93 8.52
CA TRP A 17 -5.19 13.13 8.07
C TRP A 17 -4.20 13.14 9.23
N GLN A 18 -4.63 13.61 10.41
CA GLN A 18 -3.79 13.51 11.58
C GLN A 18 -3.59 12.06 12.00
N GLU A 19 -4.65 11.25 11.98
CA GLU A 19 -4.55 9.82 12.25
C GLU A 19 -3.67 9.12 11.22
N THR A 20 -3.73 9.56 9.96
CA THR A 20 -2.88 9.03 8.90
C THR A 20 -1.42 9.30 9.21
N ARG A 21 -1.08 10.52 9.64
CA ARG A 21 0.31 10.85 10.00
C ARG A 21 0.78 9.99 11.17
N LEU A 22 -0.08 9.78 12.16
CA LEU A 22 0.30 8.97 13.33
C LEU A 22 0.58 7.52 12.96
N ILE A 23 -0.26 6.91 12.13
CA ILE A 23 -0.02 5.51 11.78
C ILE A 23 1.18 5.38 10.84
N LEU A 24 1.43 6.37 9.97
CA LEU A 24 2.63 6.33 9.13
C LEU A 24 3.89 6.47 9.96
N ARG A 25 3.87 7.23 11.05
CA ARG A 25 5.01 7.27 11.97
C ARG A 25 5.20 5.94 12.67
N ASP A 26 4.11 5.27 13.06
CA ASP A 26 4.22 3.94 13.64
C ASP A 26 4.84 2.96 12.64
N TYR A 27 4.45 3.07 11.38
CA TYR A 27 5.02 2.27 10.31
C TYR A 27 6.54 2.50 10.22
N ALA A 28 6.95 3.76 10.14
CA ALA A 28 8.37 4.09 10.03
C ALA A 28 9.16 3.61 11.24
N ASN A 29 8.57 3.74 12.45
CA ASN A 29 9.23 3.29 13.67
C ASN A 29 9.32 1.78 13.77
N SER A 30 8.49 1.04 13.04
CA SER A 30 8.52 -0.41 13.05
C SER A 30 9.62 -0.98 12.17
N LEU A 31 10.21 -0.15 11.31
CA LEU A 31 11.26 -0.60 10.40
C LEU A 31 12.61 -0.41 11.04
N ASP A 32 13.56 -1.29 10.71
CA ASP A 32 14.92 -1.16 11.20
C ASP A 32 15.76 -0.26 10.27
N VAL A 33 15.10 0.52 9.44
CA VAL A 33 15.77 1.35 8.45
C VAL A 33 15.18 2.74 8.46
N ASP A 34 16.00 3.71 8.01
CA ASP A 34 15.57 5.10 7.95
C ASP A 34 14.94 5.34 6.57
N LEU A 35 13.75 5.90 6.56
CA LEU A 35 13.03 6.20 5.32
C LEU A 35 13.37 7.58 4.75
N ASP A 36 14.35 8.30 5.33
CA ASP A 36 14.72 9.62 4.82
C ASP A 36 15.10 9.59 3.34
N PHE A 37 15.69 8.49 2.87
CA PHE A 37 16.05 8.38 1.46
C PHE A 37 14.83 8.45 0.54
N GLN A 38 13.63 8.24 1.08
CA GLN A 38 12.40 8.34 0.31
C GLN A 38 11.69 9.68 0.55
N GLY A 39 12.29 10.59 1.28
CA GLY A 39 11.67 11.88 1.57
C GLY A 39 10.47 11.75 2.50
N PHE A 40 10.55 10.86 3.48
CA PHE A 40 9.40 10.49 4.31
C PHE A 40 8.83 11.68 5.09
N GLU A 41 9.68 12.54 5.67
CA GLU A 41 9.18 13.67 6.45
C GLU A 41 8.43 14.66 5.54
N ASP A 42 8.93 14.89 4.35
CA ASP A 42 8.25 15.75 3.38
C ASP A 42 6.93 15.13 2.94
N GLU A 43 6.89 13.81 2.79
CA GLU A 43 5.67 13.10 2.46
C GLU A 43 4.60 13.32 3.52
N LEU A 44 4.97 13.19 4.81
CA LEU A 44 4.02 13.39 5.89
C LEU A 44 3.49 14.82 5.92
N THR A 45 4.38 15.79 5.72
CA THR A 45 3.99 17.18 5.75
C THR A 45 3.08 17.52 4.58
N GLY A 46 3.32 16.91 3.43
CA GLY A 46 2.60 17.24 2.19
C GLY A 46 1.39 16.38 1.88
N LEU A 47 0.96 15.51 2.80
CA LEU A 47 -0.19 14.66 2.53
C LEU A 47 -1.42 15.47 2.12
N PRO A 48 -2.21 14.99 1.14
CA PRO A 48 -2.10 13.70 0.46
C PRO A 48 -1.03 13.60 -0.63
N GLY A 49 -0.51 14.71 -1.14
CA GLY A 49 0.55 14.71 -2.14
C GLY A 49 0.25 13.77 -3.30
N ALA A 50 1.19 12.87 -3.58
CA ALA A 50 1.05 11.91 -4.69
C ALA A 50 -0.03 10.86 -4.44
N TYR A 51 -0.54 10.75 -3.21
CA TYR A 51 -1.63 9.83 -2.91
C TYR A 51 -3.01 10.44 -3.14
N ALA A 52 -3.07 11.65 -3.66
CA ALA A 52 -4.35 12.29 -3.92
C ALA A 52 -5.04 11.66 -5.12
N PRO A 53 -6.38 11.48 -5.08
CA PRO A 53 -7.12 11.04 -6.25
C PRO A 53 -7.02 12.07 -7.38
N PRO A 54 -7.19 11.67 -8.64
CA PRO A 54 -7.55 10.33 -9.08
C PRO A 54 -6.38 9.40 -9.29
N GLY A 55 -5.16 9.91 -9.29
CA GLY A 55 -4.00 9.09 -9.60
C GLY A 55 -3.47 8.30 -8.42
N GLY A 56 -3.76 8.72 -7.20
CA GLY A 56 -3.31 8.06 -5.98
C GLY A 56 -4.46 7.73 -5.06
N LEU A 57 -4.14 7.09 -3.95
CA LEU A 57 -5.12 6.75 -2.94
C LEU A 57 -4.42 6.48 -1.61
N MET A 58 -5.04 6.89 -0.52
CA MET A 58 -4.64 6.51 0.82
C MET A 58 -5.85 5.85 1.48
N LEU A 59 -5.65 4.67 2.08
CA LEU A 59 -6.69 3.97 2.82
C LEU A 59 -6.28 3.81 4.27
N LEU A 60 -7.25 3.94 5.16
CA LEU A 60 -7.10 3.54 6.56
C LEU A 60 -8.06 2.39 6.82
N ALA A 61 -7.59 1.40 7.58
CA ALA A 61 -8.45 0.30 8.04
C ALA A 61 -8.80 0.57 9.50
N LEU A 62 -10.08 0.54 9.79
CA LEU A 62 -10.57 0.75 11.17
C LEU A 62 -11.13 -0.58 11.69
N VAL A 63 -10.81 -0.89 12.94
CA VAL A 63 -11.39 -2.04 13.63
C VAL A 63 -12.13 -1.48 14.82
N ASP A 64 -13.45 -1.62 14.81
CA ASP A 64 -14.34 -1.05 15.84
C ASP A 64 -14.05 0.44 16.06
N GLY A 65 -13.77 1.15 14.98
CA GLY A 65 -13.53 2.59 15.02
C GLY A 65 -12.09 3.02 15.28
N ALA A 66 -11.21 2.09 15.65
CA ALA A 66 -9.80 2.42 15.91
C ALA A 66 -8.97 2.22 14.64
N VAL A 67 -8.06 3.14 14.36
CA VAL A 67 -7.19 3.04 13.20
C VAL A 67 -6.20 1.91 13.40
N ALA A 68 -6.31 0.87 12.61
CA ALA A 68 -5.55 -0.36 12.77
C ALA A 68 -4.52 -0.61 11.67
N GLY A 69 -4.75 -0.06 10.50
CA GLY A 69 -3.85 -0.27 9.37
C GLY A 69 -3.97 0.82 8.33
N CYS A 70 -3.03 0.83 7.39
CA CYS A 70 -3.04 1.78 6.29
C CYS A 70 -2.40 1.17 5.05
N GLY A 71 -2.59 1.81 3.93
CA GLY A 71 -1.92 1.47 2.69
C GLY A 71 -2.24 2.51 1.64
N ALA A 72 -1.41 2.61 0.63
CA ALA A 72 -1.55 3.64 -0.38
C ALA A 72 -1.02 3.18 -1.72
N PHE A 73 -1.43 3.87 -2.80
CA PHE A 73 -0.72 3.78 -4.06
C PHE A 73 -0.58 5.17 -4.67
N ARG A 74 0.39 5.30 -5.54
CA ARG A 74 0.65 6.55 -6.27
C ARG A 74 1.08 6.20 -7.69
N PRO A 75 1.01 7.16 -8.62
CA PRO A 75 1.49 6.90 -9.98
C PRO A 75 2.98 6.56 -9.96
N LEU A 76 3.38 5.61 -10.81
CA LEU A 76 4.79 5.31 -11.01
C LEU A 76 5.15 5.86 -12.38
N LEU A 77 5.72 7.06 -12.40
CA LEU A 77 5.87 7.81 -13.62
C LEU A 77 7.16 7.54 -14.39
N GLU A 78 8.27 7.46 -13.73
CA GLU A 78 9.54 7.32 -14.43
C GLU A 78 10.05 5.90 -14.33
N SER A 79 9.43 5.02 -15.07
CA SER A 79 9.84 3.61 -15.09
C SER A 79 9.59 3.03 -16.48
N ASP A 80 10.09 1.80 -16.69
CA ASP A 80 9.87 1.09 -17.94
C ASP A 80 8.47 0.49 -18.01
N TYR A 81 7.67 0.63 -16.97
CA TYR A 81 6.34 0.04 -16.92
C TYR A 81 5.31 1.10 -17.24
N ALA A 82 4.60 0.91 -18.34
CA ALA A 82 3.59 1.86 -18.76
C ALA A 82 2.34 1.74 -17.89
N ASN A 83 1.71 2.87 -17.62
CA ASN A 83 0.41 2.93 -16.93
C ASN A 83 0.43 2.15 -15.61
N ALA A 84 1.47 2.36 -14.83
CA ALA A 84 1.67 1.63 -13.57
C ALA A 84 1.53 2.54 -12.36
N CYS A 85 1.15 1.94 -11.25
CA CYS A 85 1.17 2.61 -9.95
C CYS A 85 2.07 1.82 -9.00
N GLU A 86 2.38 2.43 -7.88
CA GLU A 86 3.25 1.82 -6.88
C GLU A 86 2.51 1.75 -5.55
N MET A 87 2.40 0.55 -4.97
CA MET A 87 1.83 0.38 -3.64
C MET A 87 2.88 0.78 -2.61
N LYS A 88 2.47 1.60 -1.64
CA LYS A 88 3.37 2.14 -0.61
C LYS A 88 2.67 2.06 0.74
N ARG A 89 3.46 1.97 1.78
CA ARG A 89 3.00 2.20 3.16
C ARG A 89 1.95 1.22 3.65
N LEU A 90 1.99 -0.03 3.18
CA LEU A 90 1.09 -1.05 3.69
C LEU A 90 1.57 -1.47 5.08
N PHE A 91 0.73 -1.28 6.07
CA PHE A 91 1.12 -1.53 7.45
C PHE A 91 -0.11 -1.83 8.31
N VAL A 92 0.03 -2.77 9.22
CA VAL A 92 -1.01 -3.10 10.20
C VAL A 92 -0.37 -3.02 11.57
N ARG A 93 -0.97 -2.26 12.47
CA ARG A 93 -0.46 -2.16 13.85
C ARG A 93 -0.46 -3.53 14.50
N PRO A 94 0.58 -3.87 15.30
CA PRO A 94 0.70 -5.23 15.84
C PRO A 94 -0.53 -5.74 16.58
N ALA A 95 -1.22 -4.87 17.30
CA ALA A 95 -2.39 -5.28 18.07
C ALA A 95 -3.54 -5.78 17.19
N PHE A 96 -3.51 -5.47 15.89
CA PHE A 96 -4.61 -5.81 14.99
C PHE A 96 -4.23 -6.80 13.90
N ARG A 97 -3.06 -7.42 14.01
CA ARG A 97 -2.58 -8.32 12.93
C ARG A 97 -3.37 -9.60 12.78
N ARG A 98 -4.12 -9.99 13.80
CA ARG A 98 -4.91 -11.22 13.73
C ARG A 98 -6.17 -11.11 12.88
N PHE A 99 -6.49 -9.92 12.38
CA PHE A 99 -7.72 -9.72 11.63
C PHE A 99 -7.54 -9.83 10.11
N GLY A 100 -6.35 -10.14 9.62
CA GLY A 100 -6.12 -10.27 8.19
C GLY A 100 -6.16 -8.97 7.41
N LEU A 101 -5.90 -7.84 8.07
CA LEU A 101 -6.04 -6.53 7.44
C LEU A 101 -5.05 -6.27 6.33
N GLY A 102 -3.85 -6.87 6.39
CA GLY A 102 -2.87 -6.69 5.32
C GLY A 102 -3.43 -7.14 3.98
N ARG A 103 -4.08 -8.29 3.95
CA ARG A 103 -4.70 -8.79 2.72
C ARG A 103 -5.89 -7.93 2.30
N VAL A 104 -6.70 -7.53 3.26
CA VAL A 104 -7.87 -6.69 2.97
C VAL A 104 -7.43 -5.37 2.34
N LEU A 105 -6.43 -4.73 2.92
CA LEU A 105 -5.90 -3.46 2.42
C LEU A 105 -5.26 -3.63 1.04
N ALA A 106 -4.40 -4.64 0.88
CA ALA A 106 -3.72 -4.85 -0.39
C ALA A 106 -4.71 -5.15 -1.51
N GLN A 107 -5.69 -6.00 -1.25
CA GLN A 107 -6.69 -6.32 -2.26
C GLN A 107 -7.52 -5.07 -2.61
N ALA A 108 -7.90 -4.29 -1.62
CA ALA A 108 -8.67 -3.06 -1.88
C ALA A 108 -7.84 -2.07 -2.71
N LEU A 109 -6.55 -1.94 -2.42
CA LEU A 109 -5.69 -1.06 -3.21
C LEU A 109 -5.59 -1.53 -4.66
N MET A 110 -5.45 -2.83 -4.87
CA MET A 110 -5.40 -3.39 -6.23
C MET A 110 -6.71 -3.14 -6.97
N ASP A 111 -7.84 -3.34 -6.30
CA ASP A 111 -9.15 -3.13 -6.90
C ASP A 111 -9.35 -1.66 -7.26
N ARG A 112 -8.98 -0.75 -6.36
CA ARG A 112 -9.14 0.68 -6.60
C ARG A 112 -8.17 1.16 -7.68
N ALA A 113 -6.96 0.61 -7.76
CA ALA A 113 -6.02 0.95 -8.82
C ALA A 113 -6.54 0.49 -10.18
N THR A 114 -7.16 -0.69 -10.21
CA THR A 114 -7.79 -1.19 -11.44
C THR A 114 -8.92 -0.26 -11.89
N GLU A 115 -9.76 0.18 -10.94
CA GLU A 115 -10.84 1.12 -11.25
C GLU A 115 -10.30 2.47 -11.74
N ALA A 116 -9.13 2.87 -11.25
CA ALA A 116 -8.51 4.12 -11.68
C ALA A 116 -7.87 4.00 -13.07
N GLY A 117 -7.83 2.80 -13.63
CA GLY A 117 -7.32 2.59 -14.98
C GLY A 117 -5.89 2.11 -15.08
N TYR A 118 -5.25 1.78 -13.97
CA TYR A 118 -3.87 1.29 -14.02
C TYR A 118 -3.80 -0.14 -14.55
N SER A 119 -2.73 -0.44 -15.28
CA SER A 119 -2.51 -1.77 -15.85
C SER A 119 -1.64 -2.65 -14.97
N ALA A 120 -0.85 -2.06 -14.11
CA ALA A 120 0.07 -2.80 -13.25
C ALA A 120 0.29 -2.07 -11.94
N MET A 121 0.57 -2.83 -10.89
CA MET A 121 0.94 -2.29 -9.59
C MET A 121 2.29 -2.88 -9.20
N LEU A 122 3.21 -2.01 -8.81
CA LEU A 122 4.55 -2.42 -8.38
C LEU A 122 4.74 -2.07 -6.91
N LEU A 123 5.72 -2.70 -6.29
CA LEU A 123 6.11 -2.38 -4.92
C LEU A 123 7.54 -2.86 -4.68
N ASP A 124 8.15 -2.38 -3.61
CA ASP A 124 9.39 -2.94 -3.13
C ASP A 124 9.18 -3.41 -1.68
N THR A 125 9.91 -4.45 -1.32
CA THR A 125 9.86 -5.01 0.03
C THR A 125 11.26 -5.53 0.39
N LEU A 126 11.46 -5.87 1.65
CA LEU A 126 12.78 -6.31 2.14
C LEU A 126 12.79 -7.79 2.49
N ASP A 127 13.99 -8.39 2.50
CA ASP A 127 14.15 -9.80 2.84
C ASP A 127 13.53 -10.19 4.17
N ASP A 128 13.64 -9.33 5.17
CA ASP A 128 13.14 -9.63 6.52
C ASP A 128 11.62 -9.45 6.63
N MET A 129 10.95 -9.11 5.55
CA MET A 129 9.50 -9.00 5.53
C MET A 129 8.88 -10.23 4.86
N GLU A 130 9.28 -11.41 5.34
CA GLU A 130 8.87 -12.65 4.70
C GLU A 130 7.35 -12.87 4.68
N ALA A 131 6.67 -12.50 5.75
CA ALA A 131 5.21 -12.63 5.79
C ALA A 131 4.55 -11.74 4.76
N ALA A 132 5.07 -10.53 4.56
CA ALA A 132 4.55 -9.62 3.55
C ALA A 132 4.79 -10.17 2.15
N ARG A 133 5.97 -10.74 1.91
CA ARG A 133 6.27 -11.33 0.59
C ARG A 133 5.32 -12.48 0.28
N GLY A 134 5.03 -13.33 1.26
CA GLY A 134 4.06 -14.41 1.07
C GLY A 134 2.67 -13.89 0.73
N LEU A 135 2.26 -12.80 1.37
CA LEU A 135 1.00 -12.16 1.06
C LEU A 135 0.99 -11.67 -0.39
N TYR A 136 2.04 -10.98 -0.82
CA TYR A 136 2.09 -10.43 -2.17
C TYR A 136 2.08 -11.53 -3.22
N GLU A 137 2.83 -12.61 -3.00
CA GLU A 137 2.83 -13.74 -3.92
C GLU A 137 1.43 -14.33 -4.05
N SER A 138 0.70 -14.44 -2.95
CA SER A 138 -0.65 -15.00 -2.97
C SER A 138 -1.63 -14.09 -3.72
N LEU A 139 -1.30 -12.81 -3.88
CA LEU A 139 -2.12 -11.85 -4.62
C LEU A 139 -1.69 -11.72 -6.09
N GLY A 140 -0.71 -12.50 -6.52
CA GLY A 140 -0.29 -12.50 -7.91
C GLY A 140 0.93 -11.66 -8.24
N PHE A 141 1.60 -11.11 -7.23
CA PHE A 141 2.82 -10.35 -7.47
C PHE A 141 3.98 -11.31 -7.77
N VAL A 142 4.81 -10.95 -8.73
CA VAL A 142 6.01 -11.71 -9.08
C VAL A 142 7.22 -10.78 -9.05
N GLU A 143 8.37 -11.35 -8.79
CA GLU A 143 9.61 -10.56 -8.68
C GLU A 143 10.02 -10.03 -10.05
N VAL A 144 10.47 -8.77 -10.09
CA VAL A 144 10.93 -8.10 -11.31
C VAL A 144 12.25 -7.39 -11.00
N PRO A 145 12.99 -6.99 -12.04
CA PRO A 145 14.21 -6.19 -11.82
C PRO A 145 13.89 -4.86 -11.16
N PRO A 146 14.85 -4.27 -10.44
CA PRO A 146 14.62 -2.98 -9.79
C PRO A 146 14.17 -1.91 -10.76
N PHE A 147 13.19 -1.11 -10.33
CA PHE A 147 12.70 0.01 -11.11
C PHE A 147 13.11 1.36 -10.49
N TYR A 148 13.83 1.33 -9.39
CA TYR A 148 14.55 2.49 -8.86
C TYR A 148 15.64 1.97 -7.92
N PHE A 149 16.57 2.84 -7.54
CA PHE A 149 17.63 2.44 -6.64
C PHE A 149 17.16 2.51 -5.19
N ASN A 150 17.22 1.39 -4.49
CA ASN A 150 16.95 1.33 -3.06
C ASN A 150 18.28 1.01 -2.37
N PRO A 151 18.82 1.91 -1.54
CA PRO A 151 20.13 1.69 -0.90
C PRO A 151 20.09 0.62 0.18
N ILE A 152 18.92 0.12 0.56
CA ILE A 152 18.80 -0.85 1.63
C ILE A 152 19.08 -2.24 1.08
N PRO A 153 20.06 -2.99 1.67
CA PRO A 153 20.32 -4.34 1.22
C PRO A 153 19.11 -5.24 1.40
N GLY A 154 18.93 -6.18 0.47
CA GLY A 154 17.83 -7.13 0.57
C GLY A 154 16.51 -6.64 0.01
N ALA A 155 16.51 -5.57 -0.76
CA ALA A 155 15.28 -5.08 -1.37
C ALA A 155 14.87 -5.98 -2.53
N HIS A 156 13.58 -6.29 -2.59
CA HIS A 156 12.98 -7.05 -3.68
C HIS A 156 11.90 -6.18 -4.33
N TYR A 157 11.76 -6.31 -5.64
CA TYR A 157 10.82 -5.52 -6.41
C TYR A 157 9.80 -6.48 -7.02
N LEU A 158 8.53 -6.18 -6.84
CA LEU A 158 7.43 -7.06 -7.25
C LEU A 158 6.43 -6.31 -8.10
N LYS A 159 5.76 -7.06 -8.98
CA LYS A 159 4.77 -6.50 -9.89
C LYS A 159 3.57 -7.43 -10.01
N ALA A 160 2.38 -6.87 -10.02
CA ALA A 160 1.15 -7.60 -10.34
C ALA A 160 0.47 -6.92 -11.53
N GLU A 161 -0.10 -7.73 -12.42
CA GLU A 161 -0.93 -7.22 -13.50
C GLU A 161 -2.30 -6.90 -12.94
N LEU A 162 -2.86 -5.77 -13.27
CA LEU A 162 -4.16 -5.36 -12.80
C LEU A 162 -5.17 -5.49 -13.93
N GLY A 163 -6.35 -5.96 -13.57
CA GLY A 163 -7.41 -6.10 -14.54
C GLY A 163 -7.14 -7.09 -15.64
N ALA A 164 -6.10 -7.91 -15.46
CA ALA A 164 -5.71 -8.81 -16.50
C ALA A 164 -6.77 -9.76 -16.78
N PHE A 165 -7.75 -9.97 -15.97
CA PHE A 165 -8.56 -10.86 -16.15
C PHE A 165 -9.82 -10.29 -16.01
N ARG A 166 -10.41 -10.06 -16.85
CA ARG A 166 -11.66 -9.64 -16.85
C ARG A 166 -12.34 -10.52 -17.71
N PRO A 167 -12.53 -11.58 -17.29
CA PRO A 167 -13.02 -12.60 -18.11
C PRO A 167 -14.15 -12.10 -18.71
N SER A 168 -14.21 -12.15 -19.31
CA SER A 168 -14.92 -12.11 -19.92
C SER A 168 -16.08 -12.10 -19.59
N TYR A 169 -16.17 -11.90 -18.75
CA TYR A 169 -17.28 -11.73 -18.43
C TYR A 169 -18.03 -11.19 -19.37
N PHE A 170 -17.73 -11.25 -19.99
CA PHE A 170 -18.30 -10.86 -20.90
C PHE A 170 -18.49 -11.75 -21.54
N GLY A 171 -18.11 -12.23 -21.27
CA GLY A 171 -18.41 -13.26 -22.02
C GLY A 171 -19.44 -13.33 -22.39
#